data_263e8ca0fbde7af602241b2a31eb4ede
#
_entry.id   263e8ca0fbde7af602241b2a31eb4ede
#
_cell.length_a   1.000
_cell.length_b   1.000
_cell.length_c   1.000
_cell.angle_alpha   90.00
_cell.angle_beta   90.00
_cell.angle_gamma   90.00
#
_symmetry.space_group_name_H-M   'P 1'
#
loop_
_entity.id
_entity.type
_entity.pdbx_description
1 polymer ?
#
loop_
_entity_poly.entity_id
_entity_poly.type
_entity_poly.pdbx_seq_one_letter_code
_entity_poly.pdbx_strand_id
1 'polypeptide(L)'
;PGRGTYTRETSGYLKVYGAPAQYQITSMDEHRNSAGLPTITELDSQPYKAKIHMAGEHASPLIYACSLSDFLSIDKSKYEIVAITGNSMGWYVALALGGSLMHENAYHLIYTLGSMMKNGIIGGQIIYPIVDENWQVDVVKKELVLSEIEKAGAHVSIFLGGYLVIGGEQKSLDNLLKKLPPDDRYPFQLPFHAAFHTPLLQSVSHKALGLLSESLFQKPSLPLVDGRGHIWSPFSTNTK
;
A
#
# COMPACT_ATOMS: atom_id res chain seq x y z
N PRO A 1 -5.46 2.92 4.03
CA PRO A 1 -5.65 1.78 3.12
C PRO A 1 -4.38 1.48 2.35
N GLY A 2 -4.19 0.19 2.00
CA GLY A 2 -3.05 -0.28 1.25
C GLY A 2 -3.46 -0.79 -0.14
N ARG A 3 -2.48 -1.33 -0.88
CA ARG A 3 -2.72 -1.91 -2.20
C ARG A 3 -3.74 -3.05 -2.11
N GLY A 4 -4.69 -3.11 -3.05
CA GLY A 4 -5.76 -4.10 -3.07
C GLY A 4 -7.05 -3.67 -2.35
N THR A 5 -7.09 -2.47 -1.75
CA THR A 5 -8.31 -1.98 -1.07
C THR A 5 -9.33 -1.37 -2.03
N TYR A 6 -8.94 -1.01 -3.24
CA TYR A 6 -9.89 -0.64 -4.29
C TYR A 6 -10.34 -1.90 -5.02
N THR A 7 -11.61 -2.25 -4.90
CA THR A 7 -12.19 -3.49 -5.39
C THR A 7 -13.40 -3.22 -6.30
N ARG A 8 -14.07 -4.27 -6.73
CA ARG A 8 -15.31 -4.13 -7.53
C ARG A 8 -16.41 -3.41 -6.74
N GLU A 9 -16.48 -3.64 -5.44
CA GLU A 9 -17.50 -3.06 -4.55
C GLU A 9 -17.26 -1.55 -4.31
N THR A 10 -16.01 -1.10 -4.48
CA THR A 10 -15.63 0.32 -4.32
C THR A 10 -15.60 1.08 -5.67
N SER A 11 -15.89 0.42 -6.79
CA SER A 11 -15.97 1.08 -8.09
C SER A 11 -17.04 2.18 -8.09
N GLY A 12 -16.70 3.38 -8.56
CA GLY A 12 -17.56 4.57 -8.51
C GLY A 12 -17.53 5.31 -7.19
N TYR A 13 -16.57 5.01 -6.30
CA TYR A 13 -16.46 5.63 -4.98
C TYR A 13 -16.33 7.16 -5.04
N LEU A 14 -15.48 7.66 -5.93
CA LEU A 14 -15.23 9.10 -6.07
C LEU A 14 -16.44 9.85 -6.64
N LYS A 15 -17.28 9.20 -7.43
CA LYS A 15 -18.54 9.79 -7.90
C LYS A 15 -19.47 10.14 -6.73
N VAL A 16 -19.44 9.36 -5.65
CA VAL A 16 -20.31 9.54 -4.49
C VAL A 16 -19.62 10.38 -3.41
N TYR A 17 -18.34 10.11 -3.14
CA TYR A 17 -17.60 10.65 -1.99
C TYR A 17 -16.45 11.57 -2.37
N GLY A 18 -16.18 11.81 -3.67
CA GLY A 18 -15.02 12.55 -4.15
C GLY A 18 -15.07 14.07 -3.95
N ALA A 19 -16.24 14.65 -3.69
CA ALA A 19 -16.44 16.09 -3.61
C ALA A 19 -15.47 16.83 -2.66
N PRO A 20 -15.15 16.33 -1.45
CA PRO A 20 -14.22 17.01 -0.56
C PRO A 20 -12.79 17.16 -1.11
N ALA A 21 -12.37 16.27 -2.00
CA ALA A 21 -11.04 16.26 -2.64
C ALA A 21 -11.08 16.68 -4.13
N GLN A 22 -12.16 17.29 -4.60
CA GLN A 22 -12.36 17.55 -6.03
C GLN A 22 -11.23 18.35 -6.66
N TYR A 23 -10.70 19.36 -5.98
CA TYR A 23 -9.57 20.16 -6.48
C TYR A 23 -8.34 19.29 -6.73
N GLN A 24 -7.99 18.45 -5.76
CA GLN A 24 -6.82 17.57 -5.83
C GLN A 24 -7.01 16.46 -6.87
N ILE A 25 -8.22 15.92 -6.99
CA ILE A 25 -8.56 14.93 -8.03
C ILE A 25 -8.40 15.55 -9.42
N THR A 26 -8.88 16.78 -9.62
CA THR A 26 -8.73 17.50 -10.89
C THR A 26 -7.25 17.70 -11.24
N SER A 27 -6.43 18.14 -10.29
CA SER A 27 -4.98 18.27 -10.48
C SER A 27 -4.31 16.95 -10.87
N MET A 28 -4.69 15.84 -10.20
CA MET A 28 -4.19 14.51 -10.58
C MET A 28 -4.64 14.10 -11.99
N ASP A 29 -5.87 14.39 -12.36
CA ASP A 29 -6.44 14.10 -13.67
C ASP A 29 -5.71 14.86 -14.79
N GLU A 30 -5.41 16.14 -14.59
CA GLU A 30 -4.63 16.97 -15.51
C GLU A 30 -3.22 16.38 -15.73
N HIS A 31 -2.52 16.01 -14.65
CA HIS A 31 -1.20 15.37 -14.73
C HIS A 31 -1.25 14.05 -15.51
N ARG A 32 -2.26 13.22 -15.24
CA ARG A 32 -2.41 11.93 -15.91
C ARG A 32 -2.77 12.09 -17.38
N ASN A 33 -3.66 13.00 -17.69
CA ASN A 33 -4.07 13.30 -19.06
C ASN A 33 -2.89 13.80 -19.88
N SER A 34 -2.08 14.73 -19.36
CA SER A 34 -0.87 15.22 -20.03
C SER A 34 0.18 14.12 -20.28
N ALA A 35 0.18 13.08 -19.46
CA ALA A 35 1.03 11.89 -19.60
C ALA A 35 0.41 10.78 -20.48
N GLY A 36 -0.77 11.00 -21.06
CA GLY A 36 -1.48 10.01 -21.87
C GLY A 36 -1.99 8.81 -21.06
N LEU A 37 -2.24 9.00 -19.76
CA LEU A 37 -2.73 7.97 -18.85
C LEU A 37 -4.23 8.16 -18.58
N PRO A 38 -4.99 7.09 -18.31
CA PRO A 38 -6.36 7.21 -17.83
C PRO A 38 -6.41 8.08 -16.57
N THR A 39 -7.35 9.01 -16.51
CA THR A 39 -7.54 9.87 -15.34
C THR A 39 -8.04 9.08 -14.13
N ILE A 40 -7.93 9.65 -12.93
CA ILE A 40 -8.48 9.05 -11.70
C ILE A 40 -10.00 8.94 -11.82
N THR A 41 -10.64 10.00 -12.33
CA THR A 41 -12.09 10.05 -12.56
C THR A 41 -12.54 8.98 -13.57
N GLU A 42 -11.80 8.78 -14.66
CA GLU A 42 -12.08 7.71 -15.63
C GLU A 42 -11.92 6.33 -15.02
N LEU A 43 -10.83 6.09 -14.27
CA LEU A 43 -10.58 4.82 -13.59
C LEU A 43 -11.69 4.46 -12.61
N ASP A 44 -12.16 5.44 -11.81
CA ASP A 44 -13.25 5.24 -10.85
C ASP A 44 -14.59 4.96 -11.54
N SER A 45 -14.86 5.62 -12.66
CA SER A 45 -16.15 5.52 -13.39
C SER A 45 -16.27 4.28 -14.28
N GLN A 46 -15.15 3.67 -14.65
CA GLN A 46 -15.15 2.49 -15.52
C GLN A 46 -15.55 1.21 -14.77
N PRO A 47 -16.13 0.21 -15.46
CA PRO A 47 -16.34 -1.12 -14.88
C PRO A 47 -15.03 -1.70 -14.37
N TYR A 48 -15.05 -2.22 -13.15
CA TYR A 48 -13.86 -2.80 -12.53
C TYR A 48 -13.24 -3.93 -13.37
N LYS A 49 -11.96 -3.79 -13.68
CA LYS A 49 -11.13 -4.79 -14.34
C LYS A 49 -9.85 -4.97 -13.52
N ALA A 50 -9.65 -6.15 -12.91
CA ALA A 50 -8.51 -6.41 -12.03
C ALA A 50 -7.17 -6.04 -12.70
N LYS A 51 -6.96 -6.41 -13.97
CA LYS A 51 -5.74 -6.10 -14.73
C LYS A 51 -5.44 -4.58 -14.80
N ILE A 52 -6.46 -3.73 -14.75
CA ILE A 52 -6.32 -2.27 -14.80
C ILE A 52 -6.26 -1.71 -13.38
N HIS A 53 -7.29 -1.98 -12.58
CA HIS A 53 -7.49 -1.34 -11.28
C HIS A 53 -6.55 -1.86 -10.18
N MET A 54 -5.88 -3.00 -10.39
CA MET A 54 -4.83 -3.50 -9.50
C MET A 54 -3.41 -3.20 -10.00
N ALA A 55 -3.24 -2.69 -11.23
CA ALA A 55 -1.95 -2.21 -11.70
C ALA A 55 -1.48 -1.04 -10.84
N GLY A 56 -0.23 -1.08 -10.36
CA GLY A 56 0.24 -0.15 -9.34
C GLY A 56 0.18 1.32 -9.76
N GLU A 57 0.42 1.61 -11.03
CA GLU A 57 0.33 2.94 -11.65
C GLU A 57 -1.08 3.53 -11.70
N HIS A 58 -2.10 2.69 -11.52
CA HIS A 58 -3.51 3.08 -11.48
C HIS A 58 -4.08 2.94 -10.07
N ALA A 59 -3.84 1.80 -9.43
CA ALA A 59 -4.34 1.50 -8.10
C ALA A 59 -3.85 2.50 -7.04
N SER A 60 -2.55 2.83 -7.05
CA SER A 60 -1.98 3.64 -5.98
C SER A 60 -2.54 5.06 -5.96
N PRO A 61 -2.58 5.82 -7.08
CA PRO A 61 -3.21 7.14 -7.10
C PRO A 61 -4.72 7.10 -6.84
N LEU A 62 -5.43 6.07 -7.34
CA LEU A 62 -6.87 5.93 -7.13
C LEU A 62 -7.20 5.69 -5.65
N ILE A 63 -6.48 4.81 -4.96
CA ILE A 63 -6.62 4.58 -3.52
C ILE A 63 -6.27 5.86 -2.74
N TYR A 64 -5.24 6.60 -3.17
CA TYR A 64 -4.90 7.88 -2.55
C TYR A 64 -6.04 8.90 -2.68
N ALA A 65 -6.62 9.03 -3.86
CA ALA A 65 -7.75 9.95 -4.09
C ALA A 65 -8.96 9.62 -3.19
N CYS A 66 -9.33 8.33 -3.07
CA CYS A 66 -10.38 7.89 -2.17
C CYS A 66 -10.05 8.22 -0.70
N SER A 67 -8.83 7.89 -0.26
CA SER A 67 -8.39 8.15 1.12
C SER A 67 -8.34 9.64 1.45
N LEU A 68 -7.93 10.47 0.48
CA LEU A 68 -7.92 11.92 0.63
C LEU A 68 -9.33 12.48 0.77
N SER A 69 -10.28 11.97 -0.03
CA SER A 69 -11.69 12.37 0.06
C SER A 69 -12.28 12.05 1.43
N ASP A 70 -12.02 10.84 1.94
CA ASP A 70 -12.46 10.43 3.28
C ASP A 70 -11.85 11.32 4.37
N PHE A 71 -10.54 11.55 4.29
CA PHE A 71 -9.84 12.37 5.27
C PHE A 71 -10.35 13.81 5.31
N LEU A 72 -10.60 14.40 4.14
CA LEU A 72 -11.12 15.77 4.04
C LEU A 72 -12.61 15.87 4.45
N SER A 73 -13.35 14.76 4.46
CA SER A 73 -14.74 14.72 4.91
C SER A 73 -14.87 14.60 6.43
N ILE A 74 -13.77 14.39 7.18
CA ILE A 74 -13.81 14.30 8.64
C ILE A 74 -14.25 15.65 9.24
N ASP A 75 -15.35 15.64 9.99
CA ASP A 75 -15.85 16.81 10.71
C ASP A 75 -14.96 17.13 11.90
N LYS A 76 -14.01 18.05 11.71
CA LYS A 76 -13.05 18.47 12.72
C LYS A 76 -13.68 19.28 13.88
N SER A 77 -14.96 19.63 13.80
CA SER A 77 -15.68 20.22 14.95
C SER A 77 -16.11 19.15 15.96
N LYS A 78 -16.19 17.87 15.52
CA LYS A 78 -16.59 16.72 16.33
C LYS A 78 -15.44 15.78 16.66
N TYR A 79 -14.41 15.74 15.81
CA TYR A 79 -13.32 14.76 15.91
C TYR A 79 -11.96 15.45 15.86
N GLU A 80 -11.08 15.04 16.76
CA GLU A 80 -9.67 15.39 16.74
C GLU A 80 -8.87 14.22 16.16
N ILE A 81 -8.03 14.49 15.15
CA ILE A 81 -7.12 13.51 14.60
C ILE A 81 -5.85 13.52 15.44
N VAL A 82 -5.69 12.53 16.30
CA VAL A 82 -4.56 12.46 17.24
C VAL A 82 -3.30 11.85 16.62
N ALA A 83 -3.44 10.97 15.61
CA ALA A 83 -2.33 10.38 14.86
C ALA A 83 -2.84 9.75 13.57
N ILE A 84 -1.91 9.53 12.62
CA ILE A 84 -2.16 8.80 11.38
C ILE A 84 -1.14 7.67 11.27
N THR A 85 -1.58 6.51 10.82
CA THR A 85 -0.73 5.36 10.51
C THR A 85 -1.11 4.75 9.17
N GLY A 86 -0.20 3.98 8.61
CA GLY A 86 -0.43 3.24 7.37
C GLY A 86 0.59 2.14 7.16
N ASN A 87 0.18 1.04 6.55
CA ASN A 87 1.06 -0.07 6.22
C ASN A 87 1.39 -0.06 4.72
N SER A 88 2.66 -0.29 4.36
CA SER A 88 3.12 -0.36 2.97
C SER A 88 2.72 0.90 2.18
N MET A 89 1.97 0.79 1.09
CA MET A 89 1.43 1.94 0.34
C MET A 89 0.62 2.90 1.23
N GLY A 90 -0.06 2.38 2.25
CA GLY A 90 -0.77 3.20 3.24
C GLY A 90 0.13 4.14 4.02
N TRP A 91 1.45 3.84 4.12
CA TRP A 91 2.42 4.78 4.69
C TRP A 91 2.60 6.03 3.82
N TYR A 92 2.65 5.87 2.50
CA TYR A 92 2.73 7.01 1.58
C TYR A 92 1.49 7.90 1.67
N VAL A 93 0.32 7.27 1.80
CA VAL A 93 -0.95 7.97 2.07
C VAL A 93 -0.89 8.69 3.42
N ALA A 94 -0.39 8.03 4.47
CA ALA A 94 -0.24 8.63 5.79
C ALA A 94 0.69 9.87 5.78
N LEU A 95 1.81 9.82 5.05
CA LEU A 95 2.71 10.96 4.85
C LEU A 95 1.99 12.15 4.20
N ALA A 96 1.16 11.88 3.19
CA ALA A 96 0.38 12.91 2.50
C ALA A 96 -0.67 13.54 3.43
N LEU A 97 -1.51 12.70 4.07
CA LEU A 97 -2.59 13.15 4.94
C LEU A 97 -2.09 13.80 6.24
N GLY A 98 -0.93 13.38 6.72
CA GLY A 98 -0.26 13.96 7.88
C GLY A 98 0.52 15.23 7.58
N GLY A 99 0.49 15.71 6.34
CA GLY A 99 1.12 16.97 5.94
C GLY A 99 2.64 16.92 5.75
N SER A 100 3.23 15.70 5.67
CA SER A 100 4.67 15.56 5.34
C SER A 100 4.96 15.74 3.85
N LEU A 101 3.95 15.77 3.01
CA LEU A 101 4.04 15.98 1.58
C LEU A 101 3.00 17.02 1.15
N MET A 102 3.40 17.97 0.31
CA MET A 102 2.44 18.77 -0.43
C MET A 102 1.65 17.88 -1.40
N HIS A 103 0.46 18.31 -1.81
CA HIS A 103 -0.41 17.47 -2.63
C HIS A 103 0.26 16.94 -3.91
N GLU A 104 0.95 17.81 -4.65
CA GLU A 104 1.65 17.46 -5.88
C GLU A 104 2.80 16.48 -5.61
N ASN A 105 3.55 16.69 -4.54
CA ASN A 105 4.61 15.79 -4.09
C ASN A 105 4.08 14.43 -3.65
N ALA A 106 2.90 14.41 -2.99
CA ALA A 106 2.22 13.18 -2.60
C ALA A 106 1.83 12.36 -3.82
N TYR A 107 1.19 12.98 -4.81
CA TYR A 107 0.85 12.31 -6.06
C TYR A 107 2.11 11.80 -6.78
N HIS A 108 3.15 12.64 -6.89
CA HIS A 108 4.42 12.26 -7.53
C HIS A 108 5.04 11.03 -6.86
N LEU A 109 5.16 11.02 -5.53
CA LEU A 109 5.71 9.89 -4.79
C LEU A 109 4.87 8.63 -4.98
N ILE A 110 3.56 8.72 -4.79
CA ILE A 110 2.63 7.58 -4.85
C ILE A 110 2.58 6.99 -6.27
N TYR A 111 2.55 7.83 -7.29
CA TYR A 111 2.56 7.38 -8.68
C TYR A 111 3.91 6.76 -9.06
N THR A 112 5.03 7.40 -8.68
CA THR A 112 6.37 6.88 -8.95
C THR A 112 6.56 5.49 -8.36
N LEU A 113 6.28 5.32 -7.06
CA LEU A 113 6.40 4.02 -6.39
C LEU A 113 5.39 2.99 -6.92
N GLY A 114 4.15 3.41 -7.21
CA GLY A 114 3.14 2.56 -7.82
C GLY A 114 3.55 2.03 -9.20
N SER A 115 4.29 2.81 -9.97
CA SER A 115 4.72 2.49 -11.34
C SER A 115 5.98 1.62 -11.41
N MET A 116 6.68 1.37 -10.30
CA MET A 116 7.97 0.63 -10.30
C MET A 116 7.86 -0.78 -10.91
N MET A 117 6.70 -1.42 -10.86
CA MET A 117 6.45 -2.76 -11.41
C MET A 117 5.76 -2.74 -12.78
N LYS A 118 5.65 -1.59 -13.46
CA LYS A 118 4.97 -1.45 -14.75
C LYS A 118 5.55 -2.36 -15.84
N ASN A 119 6.88 -2.52 -15.86
CA ASN A 119 7.61 -3.27 -16.88
C ASN A 119 7.85 -4.74 -16.52
N GLY A 120 7.27 -5.22 -15.44
CA GLY A 120 7.38 -6.60 -15.00
C GLY A 120 7.27 -6.73 -13.48
N ILE A 121 6.54 -7.74 -13.06
CA ILE A 121 6.36 -8.06 -11.63
C ILE A 121 7.49 -9.00 -11.22
N ILE A 122 8.27 -8.61 -10.22
CA ILE A 122 9.35 -9.42 -9.66
C ILE A 122 8.81 -10.25 -8.51
N GLY A 123 8.79 -11.57 -8.66
CA GLY A 123 8.27 -12.50 -7.66
C GLY A 123 6.79 -12.28 -7.36
N GLY A 124 6.39 -12.59 -6.12
CA GLY A 124 5.00 -12.44 -5.67
C GLY A 124 4.89 -12.47 -4.15
N GLN A 125 3.65 -12.48 -3.67
CA GLN A 125 3.34 -12.59 -2.23
C GLN A 125 2.23 -13.61 -1.97
N ILE A 126 2.35 -14.33 -0.85
CA ILE A 126 1.32 -15.18 -0.26
C ILE A 126 0.94 -14.56 1.09
N ILE A 127 -0.33 -14.62 1.46
CA ILE A 127 -0.81 -14.32 2.81
C ILE A 127 -1.26 -15.62 3.49
N TYR A 128 -0.91 -15.77 4.78
CA TYR A 128 -1.22 -16.93 5.59
C TYR A 128 -1.48 -16.55 7.05
N PRO A 129 -2.56 -17.06 7.70
CA PRO A 129 -2.87 -16.76 9.10
C PRO A 129 -1.92 -17.51 10.04
N ILE A 130 -1.51 -16.83 11.12
CA ILE A 130 -0.69 -17.39 12.20
C ILE A 130 -1.36 -17.25 13.57
N VAL A 131 -2.66 -17.19 13.58
CA VAL A 131 -3.49 -17.07 14.79
C VAL A 131 -4.41 -18.28 14.92
N ASP A 132 -4.87 -18.50 16.14
CA ASP A 132 -5.92 -19.44 16.49
C ASP A 132 -7.33 -18.84 16.28
N GLU A 133 -8.37 -19.59 16.65
CA GLU A 133 -9.77 -19.19 16.58
C GLU A 133 -10.13 -17.97 17.45
N ASN A 134 -9.31 -17.68 18.48
CA ASN A 134 -9.46 -16.54 19.38
C ASN A 134 -8.63 -15.32 18.96
N TRP A 135 -8.07 -15.34 17.75
CA TRP A 135 -7.15 -14.30 17.23
C TRP A 135 -5.89 -14.10 18.09
N GLN A 136 -5.48 -15.14 18.84
CA GLN A 136 -4.20 -15.16 19.53
C GLN A 136 -3.15 -15.81 18.63
N VAL A 137 -1.90 -15.32 18.70
CA VAL A 137 -0.81 -15.90 17.91
C VAL A 137 -0.59 -17.36 18.30
N ASP A 138 -0.81 -18.26 17.33
CA ASP A 138 -0.44 -19.67 17.46
C ASP A 138 1.07 -19.81 17.22
N VAL A 139 1.82 -19.97 18.32
CA VAL A 139 3.29 -20.01 18.29
C VAL A 139 3.78 -21.20 17.47
N VAL A 140 3.14 -22.38 17.61
CA VAL A 140 3.55 -23.61 16.89
C VAL A 140 3.33 -23.45 15.39
N LYS A 141 2.17 -22.94 15.01
CA LYS A 141 1.83 -22.63 13.60
C LYS A 141 2.77 -21.60 13.02
N LYS A 142 3.06 -20.52 13.75
CA LYS A 142 3.98 -19.48 13.33
C LYS A 142 5.39 -20.03 13.10
N GLU A 143 5.93 -20.82 14.00
CA GLU A 143 7.27 -21.43 13.87
C GLU A 143 7.33 -22.39 12.68
N LEU A 144 6.29 -23.21 12.47
CA LEU A 144 6.18 -24.08 11.31
C LEU A 144 6.23 -23.25 10.01
N VAL A 145 5.44 -22.19 9.91
CA VAL A 145 5.41 -21.33 8.72
C VAL A 145 6.75 -20.68 8.48
N LEU A 146 7.42 -20.15 9.52
CA LEU A 146 8.74 -19.53 9.38
C LEU A 146 9.79 -20.55 8.91
N SER A 147 9.75 -21.79 9.41
CA SER A 147 10.64 -22.88 8.97
C SER A 147 10.40 -23.22 7.48
N GLU A 148 9.16 -23.30 7.03
CA GLU A 148 8.85 -23.59 5.62
C GLU A 148 9.23 -22.43 4.69
N ILE A 149 9.15 -21.17 5.13
CA ILE A 149 9.63 -19.99 4.41
C ILE A 149 11.13 -20.10 4.16
N GLU A 150 11.91 -20.42 5.20
CA GLU A 150 13.37 -20.58 5.10
C GLU A 150 13.75 -21.73 4.14
N LYS A 151 13.13 -22.90 4.30
CA LYS A 151 13.36 -24.06 3.42
C LYS A 151 13.02 -23.80 1.96
N ALA A 152 12.02 -22.96 1.71
CA ALA A 152 11.62 -22.59 0.36
C ALA A 152 12.51 -21.50 -0.27
N GLY A 153 13.41 -20.87 0.49
CA GLY A 153 14.17 -19.71 0.06
C GLY A 153 13.29 -18.48 -0.19
N ALA A 154 12.19 -18.37 0.54
CA ALA A 154 11.30 -17.20 0.55
C ALA A 154 11.63 -16.30 1.74
N HIS A 155 10.94 -15.17 1.85
CA HIS A 155 11.17 -14.16 2.88
C HIS A 155 9.88 -13.76 3.57
N VAL A 156 9.94 -13.46 4.87
CA VAL A 156 8.87 -12.72 5.53
C VAL A 156 8.83 -11.31 4.95
N SER A 157 7.70 -10.97 4.35
CA SER A 157 7.46 -9.65 3.79
C SER A 157 6.87 -8.69 4.84
N ILE A 158 5.80 -9.10 5.49
CA ILE A 158 5.11 -8.28 6.50
C ILE A 158 4.55 -9.18 7.60
N PHE A 159 4.72 -8.76 8.88
CA PHE A 159 3.88 -9.20 9.97
C PHE A 159 2.63 -8.31 10.00
N LEU A 160 1.50 -8.84 9.58
CA LEU A 160 0.25 -8.09 9.39
C LEU A 160 -0.80 -8.54 10.42
N GLY A 161 -0.64 -8.11 11.67
CA GLY A 161 -1.50 -8.55 12.76
C GLY A 161 -1.48 -10.06 12.91
N GLY A 162 -2.62 -10.72 12.71
CA GLY A 162 -2.74 -12.18 12.76
C GLY A 162 -2.26 -12.94 11.52
N TYR A 163 -1.68 -12.24 10.52
CA TYR A 163 -1.21 -12.82 9.27
C TYR A 163 0.27 -12.62 9.05
N LEU A 164 0.90 -13.56 8.33
CA LEU A 164 2.18 -13.36 7.65
C LEU A 164 1.91 -13.11 6.18
N VAL A 165 2.55 -12.07 5.65
CA VAL A 165 2.73 -11.89 4.21
C VAL A 165 4.13 -12.40 3.86
N ILE A 166 4.22 -13.34 2.93
CA ILE A 166 5.43 -14.05 2.52
C ILE A 166 5.75 -13.62 1.09
N GLY A 167 6.96 -13.15 0.86
CA GLY A 167 7.39 -12.76 -0.48
C GLY A 167 8.51 -13.67 -0.99
N GLY A 168 8.51 -13.93 -2.29
CA GLY A 168 9.51 -14.78 -2.90
C GLY A 168 9.42 -14.85 -4.42
N GLU A 169 10.37 -15.57 -5.03
CA GLU A 169 10.25 -15.98 -6.42
C GLU A 169 9.06 -16.94 -6.61
N GLN A 170 8.46 -16.99 -7.80
CA GLN A 170 7.28 -17.81 -8.04
C GLN A 170 7.50 -19.28 -7.68
N LYS A 171 8.68 -19.84 -7.98
CA LYS A 171 9.01 -21.23 -7.63
C LYS A 171 8.96 -21.49 -6.11
N SER A 172 9.45 -20.54 -5.31
CA SER A 172 9.40 -20.63 -3.84
C SER A 172 7.97 -20.54 -3.33
N LEU A 173 7.16 -19.65 -3.93
CA LEU A 173 5.74 -19.51 -3.58
C LEU A 173 4.93 -20.75 -3.96
N ASP A 174 5.17 -21.34 -5.14
CA ASP A 174 4.51 -22.57 -5.59
C ASP A 174 4.81 -23.76 -4.65
N ASN A 175 6.01 -23.78 -4.07
CA ASN A 175 6.39 -24.77 -3.05
C ASN A 175 5.62 -24.54 -1.73
N LEU A 176 5.57 -23.29 -1.28
CA LEU A 176 4.83 -22.93 -0.05
C LEU A 176 3.32 -23.16 -0.17
N LEU A 177 2.72 -22.85 -1.33
CA LEU A 177 1.30 -23.12 -1.59
C LEU A 177 0.93 -24.63 -1.43
N LYS A 178 1.90 -25.52 -1.68
CA LYS A 178 1.73 -26.98 -1.53
C LYS A 178 2.07 -27.50 -0.13
N LYS A 179 2.98 -26.80 0.57
CA LYS A 179 3.56 -27.25 1.84
C LYS A 179 2.82 -26.73 3.08
N LEU A 180 2.33 -25.49 3.00
CA LEU A 180 1.61 -24.91 4.13
C LEU A 180 0.27 -25.62 4.32
N PRO A 181 -0.11 -25.96 5.55
CA PRO A 181 -1.39 -26.59 5.83
C PRO A 181 -2.55 -25.73 5.33
N PRO A 182 -3.58 -26.31 4.70
CA PRO A 182 -4.79 -25.58 4.34
C PRO A 182 -5.49 -25.00 5.57
N ASP A 183 -5.88 -23.72 5.49
CA ASP A 183 -6.63 -23.02 6.53
C ASP A 183 -7.66 -22.10 5.86
N ASP A 184 -8.92 -22.55 5.74
CA ASP A 184 -9.95 -21.93 4.93
C ASP A 184 -9.46 -21.72 3.47
N ARG A 185 -9.38 -20.47 3.01
CA ARG A 185 -8.89 -20.10 1.68
C ARG A 185 -7.35 -19.93 1.60
N TYR A 186 -6.67 -20.15 2.70
CA TYR A 186 -5.21 -19.95 2.77
C TYR A 186 -4.45 -21.29 2.64
N PRO A 187 -3.19 -21.27 2.18
CA PRO A 187 -2.41 -20.10 1.74
C PRO A 187 -3.00 -19.45 0.48
N PHE A 188 -3.01 -18.12 0.43
CA PHE A 188 -3.59 -17.37 -0.70
C PHE A 188 -2.53 -16.46 -1.34
N GLN A 189 -2.28 -16.65 -2.65
CA GLN A 189 -1.38 -15.78 -3.40
C GLN A 189 -2.10 -14.48 -3.80
N LEU A 190 -1.48 -13.34 -3.47
CA LEU A 190 -2.02 -12.01 -3.75
C LEU A 190 -1.87 -11.69 -5.26
N PRO A 191 -2.97 -11.49 -6.00
CA PRO A 191 -2.90 -11.22 -7.43
C PRO A 191 -2.17 -9.89 -7.71
N PHE A 192 -1.32 -9.87 -8.74
CA PHE A 192 -0.60 -8.68 -9.21
C PHE A 192 0.34 -8.04 -8.17
N HIS A 193 0.70 -8.75 -7.10
CA HIS A 193 1.71 -8.32 -6.14
C HIS A 193 3.08 -8.80 -6.57
N ALA A 194 4.09 -7.92 -6.43
CA ALA A 194 5.49 -8.30 -6.48
C ALA A 194 5.94 -8.82 -5.10
N ALA A 195 7.17 -9.32 -4.99
CA ALA A 195 7.78 -9.71 -3.71
C ALA A 195 8.14 -8.47 -2.86
N PHE A 196 7.15 -7.61 -2.58
CA PHE A 196 7.35 -6.37 -1.82
C PHE A 196 7.96 -6.65 -0.44
N HIS A 197 8.74 -5.68 0.06
CA HIS A 197 9.42 -5.74 1.36
C HIS A 197 10.36 -6.94 1.53
N THR A 198 10.96 -7.40 0.42
CA THR A 198 11.98 -8.46 0.43
C THR A 198 13.26 -8.01 -0.26
N PRO A 199 14.39 -8.70 -0.06
CA PRO A 199 15.63 -8.40 -0.76
C PRO A 199 15.53 -8.46 -2.30
N LEU A 200 14.55 -9.19 -2.84
CA LEU A 200 14.31 -9.29 -4.28
C LEU A 200 14.05 -7.93 -4.94
N LEU A 201 13.52 -6.95 -4.20
CA LEU A 201 13.24 -5.61 -4.71
C LEU A 201 14.29 -4.56 -4.33
N GLN A 202 15.47 -4.97 -3.85
CA GLN A 202 16.52 -4.02 -3.45
C GLN A 202 16.95 -3.08 -4.59
N SER A 203 17.09 -3.62 -5.81
CA SER A 203 17.43 -2.80 -7.00
C SER A 203 16.32 -1.78 -7.33
N VAL A 204 15.06 -2.17 -7.14
CA VAL A 204 13.90 -1.29 -7.32
C VAL A 204 13.89 -0.19 -6.27
N SER A 205 14.20 -0.53 -5.02
CA SER A 205 14.36 0.44 -3.92
C SER A 205 15.45 1.47 -4.21
N HIS A 206 16.63 1.03 -4.63
CA HIS A 206 17.72 1.94 -5.02
C HIS A 206 17.31 2.87 -6.18
N LYS A 207 16.63 2.33 -7.18
CA LYS A 207 16.10 3.15 -8.28
C LYS A 207 15.08 4.19 -7.78
N ALA A 208 14.18 3.81 -6.87
CA ALA A 208 13.19 4.72 -6.29
C ALA A 208 13.86 5.86 -5.51
N LEU A 209 14.88 5.55 -4.69
CA LEU A 209 15.67 6.57 -3.97
C LEU A 209 16.36 7.56 -4.91
N GLY A 210 16.80 7.11 -6.09
CA GLY A 210 17.38 8.00 -7.10
C GLY A 210 16.37 8.90 -7.83
N LEU A 211 15.08 8.55 -7.79
CA LEU A 211 14.00 9.32 -8.45
C LEU A 211 13.28 10.28 -7.49
N LEU A 212 13.36 10.05 -6.19
CA LEU A 212 12.63 10.78 -5.17
C LEU A 212 13.62 11.60 -4.32
N SER A 213 13.54 12.92 -4.44
CA SER A 213 14.36 13.84 -3.66
C SER A 213 13.86 13.96 -2.23
N GLU A 214 14.78 14.13 -1.27
CA GLU A 214 14.45 14.48 0.12
C GLU A 214 13.66 15.79 0.23
N SER A 215 13.84 16.71 -0.74
CA SER A 215 13.12 17.98 -0.79
C SER A 215 11.60 17.86 -1.00
N LEU A 216 11.12 16.65 -1.36
CA LEU A 216 9.68 16.39 -1.41
C LEU A 216 9.03 16.45 -0.03
N PHE A 217 9.80 16.16 1.02
CA PHE A 217 9.30 15.99 2.38
C PHE A 217 9.42 17.27 3.20
N GLN A 218 8.43 17.47 4.02
CA GLN A 218 8.40 18.51 5.04
C GLN A 218 8.00 17.92 6.39
N LYS A 219 8.13 18.73 7.44
CA LYS A 219 7.70 18.34 8.77
C LYS A 219 6.21 18.01 8.79
N PRO A 220 5.79 16.89 9.42
CA PRO A 220 4.37 16.55 9.50
C PRO A 220 3.58 17.60 10.30
N SER A 221 2.31 17.78 9.97
CA SER A 221 1.36 18.61 10.72
C SER A 221 0.59 17.82 11.77
N LEU A 222 0.54 16.50 11.63
CA LEU A 222 -0.08 15.55 12.56
C LEU A 222 0.93 14.46 12.92
N PRO A 223 0.84 13.88 14.14
CA PRO A 223 1.67 12.75 14.51
C PRO A 223 1.49 11.57 13.54
N LEU A 224 2.60 11.01 13.07
CA LEU A 224 2.62 9.83 12.21
C LEU A 224 3.22 8.65 12.95
N VAL A 225 2.57 7.49 12.90
CA VAL A 225 3.07 6.25 13.51
C VAL A 225 3.50 5.29 12.41
N ASP A 226 4.79 4.98 12.32
CA ASP A 226 5.32 4.07 11.32
C ASP A 226 5.13 2.58 11.71
N GLY A 227 5.44 1.67 10.78
CA GLY A 227 5.28 0.22 10.97
C GLY A 227 6.17 -0.39 12.08
N ARG A 228 7.09 0.38 12.67
CA ARG A 228 7.93 0.00 13.81
C ARG A 228 7.38 0.54 15.13
N GLY A 229 6.27 1.30 15.09
CA GLY A 229 5.69 1.98 16.23
C GLY A 229 6.40 3.30 16.61
N HIS A 230 7.34 3.78 15.76
CA HIS A 230 7.96 5.08 15.98
C HIS A 230 6.99 6.20 15.64
N ILE A 231 6.95 7.23 16.52
CA ILE A 231 6.09 8.41 16.36
C ILE A 231 6.90 9.56 15.79
N TRP A 232 6.56 9.97 14.59
CA TRP A 232 7.09 11.16 13.94
C TRP A 232 6.23 12.36 14.35
N SER A 233 6.70 13.09 15.36
CA SER A 233 5.97 14.20 15.95
C SER A 233 6.13 15.49 15.13
N PRO A 234 5.05 16.31 15.00
CA PRO A 234 5.15 17.66 14.45
C PRO A 234 6.14 18.56 15.18
N PHE A 235 6.45 18.26 16.43
CA PHE A 235 7.32 19.10 17.27
C PHE A 235 8.79 18.72 17.19
N SER A 236 9.11 17.42 17.08
CA SER A 236 10.48 16.90 17.18
C SER A 236 11.05 16.33 15.90
N THR A 237 10.24 16.10 14.86
CA THR A 237 10.73 15.55 13.58
C THR A 237 11.65 16.55 12.89
N ASN A 238 12.86 16.11 12.56
CA ASN A 238 13.80 16.82 11.72
C ASN A 238 13.83 16.17 10.34
N THR A 239 13.68 16.95 9.29
CA THR A 239 13.71 16.51 7.88
C THR A 239 15.03 16.81 7.18
N LYS A 240 16.05 17.27 7.94
CA LYS A 240 17.41 17.54 7.45
C LYS A 240 18.33 16.39 7.79
#